data_bf97beeebeabaee640a37bc4873e506a
#
_entry.id   bf97beeebeabaee640a37bc4873e506a
#
_cell.length_a   1.000
_cell.length_b   1.000
_cell.length_c   1.000
_cell.angle_alpha   90.00
_cell.angle_beta   90.00
_cell.angle_gamma   90.00
#
_symmetry.space_group_name_H-M   'P 1'
#
loop_
_entity.id
_entity.type
_entity.pdbx_description
1 polymer ?
#
loop_
_entity_poly.entity_id
_entity_poly.type
_entity_poly.pdbx_seq_one_letter_code
_entity_poly.pdbx_strand_id
1 'polypeptide(L)'
;GVAKAAGVELKLHKENDYVRFYESTRPLRLANGVVVGKLDVRESKDASKPPFVVISGLQGTCITVDEIRRQMSELTPPVPPSNPVPNATITREAKLAGHRMGLSFKWSNPDCLESIVPRMD
;
A
#
# COMPACT_ATOMS: atom_id res chain seq x y z
N GLY A 1 -17.17 -8.24 -12.05
CA GLY A 1 -16.71 -7.48 -13.17
C GLY A 1 -15.26 -7.10 -13.08
N VAL A 2 -14.76 -6.49 -14.12
CA VAL A 2 -13.39 -6.00 -14.22
C VAL A 2 -13.43 -4.48 -14.34
N ALA A 3 -12.59 -3.79 -13.57
CA ALA A 3 -12.44 -2.36 -13.65
C ALA A 3 -10.98 -2.03 -13.90
N LYS A 4 -10.69 -0.79 -14.29
CA LYS A 4 -9.33 -0.32 -14.50
C LYS A 4 -9.09 0.94 -13.71
N ALA A 5 -7.92 1.04 -13.07
CA ALA A 5 -7.47 2.22 -12.37
C ALA A 5 -6.01 2.44 -12.71
N ALA A 6 -5.64 3.65 -13.16
CA ALA A 6 -4.27 4.00 -13.51
C ALA A 6 -3.61 3.01 -14.48
N GLY A 7 -4.39 2.49 -15.45
CA GLY A 7 -3.89 1.52 -16.43
C GLY A 7 -3.79 0.09 -15.91
N VAL A 8 -4.27 -0.17 -14.71
CA VAL A 8 -4.23 -1.49 -14.08
C VAL A 8 -5.57 -2.16 -14.23
N GLU A 9 -5.57 -3.44 -14.59
CA GLU A 9 -6.78 -4.23 -14.63
C GLU A 9 -7.12 -4.75 -13.23
N LEU A 10 -8.32 -4.42 -12.76
CA LEU A 10 -8.83 -4.82 -11.45
C LEU A 10 -9.99 -5.78 -11.63
N LYS A 11 -10.01 -6.83 -10.84
CA LYS A 11 -11.10 -7.81 -10.82
C LYS A 11 -11.87 -7.69 -9.52
N LEU A 12 -13.21 -7.70 -9.62
CA LEU A 12 -14.07 -7.74 -8.43
C LEU A 12 -13.83 -9.07 -7.72
N HIS A 13 -13.29 -9.00 -6.51
CA HIS A 13 -12.93 -10.17 -5.71
C HIS A 13 -14.06 -10.57 -4.77
N LYS A 14 -14.73 -9.58 -4.17
CA LYS A 14 -15.72 -9.77 -3.14
C LYS A 14 -16.56 -8.50 -3.04
N GLU A 15 -17.82 -8.64 -2.64
CA GLU A 15 -18.64 -7.48 -2.31
C GLU A 15 -19.65 -7.83 -1.22
N ASN A 16 -20.02 -6.82 -0.45
CA ASN A 16 -21.08 -6.91 0.54
C ASN A 16 -22.02 -5.71 0.35
N ASP A 17 -22.93 -5.47 1.30
CA ASP A 17 -23.92 -4.40 1.20
C ASP A 17 -23.32 -3.00 1.20
N TYR A 18 -22.05 -2.85 1.63
CA TYR A 18 -21.42 -1.55 1.84
C TYR A 18 -20.21 -1.30 0.96
N VAL A 19 -19.49 -2.35 0.56
CA VAL A 19 -18.16 -2.21 -0.08
C VAL A 19 -17.99 -3.22 -1.20
N ARG A 20 -17.34 -2.78 -2.28
CA ARG A 20 -16.82 -3.65 -3.33
C ARG A 20 -15.32 -3.75 -3.19
N PHE A 21 -14.80 -4.97 -3.21
CA PHE A 21 -13.37 -5.27 -3.08
C PHE A 21 -12.81 -5.69 -4.43
N TYR A 22 -11.85 -4.92 -4.93
CA TYR A 22 -11.17 -5.23 -6.19
C TYR A 22 -9.72 -5.60 -5.92
N GLU A 23 -9.17 -6.48 -6.74
CA GLU A 23 -7.76 -6.83 -6.71
C GLU A 23 -7.17 -6.71 -8.11
N SER A 24 -5.88 -6.38 -8.20
CA SER A 24 -5.17 -6.45 -9.47
C SER A 24 -5.09 -7.90 -9.94
N THR A 25 -5.24 -8.11 -11.26
CA THR A 25 -5.23 -9.46 -11.84
C THR A 25 -3.83 -10.03 -11.98
N ARG A 26 -2.80 -9.17 -11.91
CA ARG A 26 -1.39 -9.55 -12.04
C ARG A 26 -0.51 -8.52 -11.37
N PRO A 27 0.75 -8.87 -11.03
CA PRO A 27 1.70 -7.90 -10.50
C PRO A 27 1.97 -6.76 -11.47
N LEU A 28 2.28 -5.59 -10.92
CA LEU A 28 2.61 -4.39 -11.68
C LEU A 28 4.11 -4.16 -11.64
N ARG A 29 4.70 -3.90 -12.80
CA ARG A 29 6.11 -3.52 -12.89
C ARG A 29 6.22 -2.02 -13.11
N LEU A 30 6.97 -1.35 -12.24
CA LEU A 30 7.23 0.07 -12.36
C LEU A 30 8.56 0.30 -13.09
N ALA A 31 8.72 1.50 -13.65
CA ALA A 31 9.89 1.83 -14.47
C ALA A 31 11.21 1.75 -13.69
N ASN A 32 11.18 1.90 -12.37
CA ASN A 32 12.37 1.87 -11.52
C ASN A 32 12.76 0.46 -11.04
N GLY A 33 12.12 -0.58 -11.58
CA GLY A 33 12.40 -1.96 -11.21
C GLY A 33 11.61 -2.48 -10.01
N VAL A 34 10.78 -1.66 -9.40
CA VAL A 34 9.89 -2.09 -8.32
C VAL A 34 8.73 -2.87 -8.90
N VAL A 35 8.39 -3.98 -8.27
CA VAL A 35 7.22 -4.78 -8.63
C VAL A 35 6.20 -4.65 -7.50
N VAL A 36 4.97 -4.24 -7.85
CA VAL A 36 3.84 -4.25 -6.92
C VAL A 36 3.16 -5.61 -7.05
N GLY A 37 3.25 -6.44 -6.02
CA GLY A 37 2.66 -7.77 -6.06
C GLY A 37 1.15 -7.73 -6.11
N LYS A 38 0.55 -6.79 -5.38
CA LYS A 38 -0.90 -6.72 -5.27
C LYS A 38 -1.37 -5.29 -5.04
N LEU A 39 -2.38 -4.89 -5.80
CA LEU A 39 -3.11 -3.65 -5.59
C LEU A 39 -4.53 -4.03 -5.18
N ASP A 40 -4.93 -3.62 -3.99
CA ASP A 40 -6.29 -3.80 -3.48
C ASP A 40 -7.01 -2.46 -3.47
N VAL A 41 -8.22 -2.42 -3.98
CA VAL A 41 -9.06 -1.23 -3.96
C VAL A 41 -10.39 -1.59 -3.32
N ARG A 42 -10.76 -0.84 -2.29
CA ARG A 42 -12.06 -0.99 -1.63
C ARG A 42 -12.91 0.22 -1.96
N GLU A 43 -13.93 0.02 -2.77
CA GLU A 43 -14.83 1.07 -3.20
C GLU A 43 -16.10 1.02 -2.35
N SER A 44 -16.39 2.12 -1.65
CA SER A 44 -17.66 2.23 -0.92
C SER A 44 -18.82 2.33 -1.91
N LYS A 45 -19.94 1.66 -1.60
CA LYS A 45 -21.16 1.82 -2.36
C LYS A 45 -21.80 3.18 -2.09
N ASP A 46 -21.36 3.89 -1.05
CA ASP A 46 -21.70 5.27 -0.80
C ASP A 46 -20.73 6.17 -1.58
N ALA A 47 -21.23 6.80 -2.63
CA ALA A 47 -20.42 7.62 -3.53
C ALA A 47 -19.78 8.83 -2.86
N SER A 48 -20.23 9.22 -1.67
CA SER A 48 -19.64 10.34 -0.93
C SER A 48 -18.33 9.97 -0.23
N LYS A 49 -18.01 8.69 -0.15
CA LYS A 49 -16.80 8.20 0.51
C LYS A 49 -15.72 7.87 -0.53
N PRO A 50 -14.47 8.32 -0.30
CA PRO A 50 -13.37 7.99 -1.22
C PRO A 50 -13.01 6.51 -1.15
N PRO A 51 -12.42 5.95 -2.21
CA PRO A 51 -11.96 4.57 -2.18
C PRO A 51 -10.77 4.42 -1.24
N PHE A 52 -10.61 3.22 -0.69
CA PHE A 52 -9.47 2.85 0.14
C PHE A 52 -8.55 1.96 -0.70
N VAL A 53 -7.27 2.31 -0.76
CA VAL A 53 -6.30 1.61 -1.61
C VAL A 53 -5.17 1.05 -0.75
N VAL A 54 -4.79 -0.20 -1.01
CA VAL A 54 -3.64 -0.84 -0.38
C VAL A 54 -2.71 -1.35 -1.47
N ILE A 55 -1.46 -0.92 -1.43
CA ILE A 55 -0.40 -1.39 -2.33
C ILE A 55 0.51 -2.29 -1.51
N SER A 56 0.62 -3.56 -1.87
CA SER A 56 1.35 -4.54 -1.07
C SER A 56 2.20 -5.47 -1.92
N GLY A 57 3.04 -6.27 -1.27
CA GLY A 57 3.90 -7.22 -1.93
C GLY A 57 4.96 -6.55 -2.78
N LEU A 58 5.54 -5.44 -2.31
CA LEU A 58 6.59 -4.72 -3.03
C LEU A 58 7.84 -5.58 -3.13
N GLN A 59 8.32 -5.77 -4.35
CA GLN A 59 9.45 -6.62 -4.66
C GLN A 59 10.32 -5.97 -5.74
N GLY A 60 11.40 -6.67 -6.13
CA GLY A 60 12.34 -6.15 -7.10
C GLY A 60 13.32 -5.21 -6.39
N THR A 61 13.34 -3.95 -6.78
CA THR A 61 14.19 -2.96 -6.12
C THR A 61 13.65 -2.64 -4.73
N CYS A 62 14.49 -2.79 -3.70
CA CYS A 62 14.13 -2.41 -2.34
C CYS A 62 13.97 -0.89 -2.23
N ILE A 63 12.82 -0.45 -1.74
CA ILE A 63 12.60 0.97 -1.42
C ILE A 63 13.01 1.15 0.04
N THR A 64 14.16 1.79 0.24
CA THR A 64 14.75 1.95 1.58
C THR A 64 14.13 3.11 2.34
N VAL A 65 14.35 3.13 3.65
CA VAL A 65 13.93 4.25 4.49
C VAL A 65 14.59 5.57 4.02
N ASP A 66 15.82 5.53 3.59
CA ASP A 66 16.51 6.72 3.07
C ASP A 66 15.87 7.23 1.79
N GLU A 67 15.45 6.34 0.91
CA GLU A 67 14.71 6.72 -0.30
C GLU A 67 13.37 7.37 0.05
N ILE A 68 12.67 6.83 1.04
CA ILE A 68 11.41 7.40 1.52
C ILE A 68 11.65 8.82 2.06
N ARG A 69 12.72 9.03 2.81
CA ARG A 69 13.05 10.36 3.33
C ARG A 69 13.32 11.38 2.23
N ARG A 70 13.86 10.93 1.09
CA ARG A 70 14.08 11.81 -0.06
C ARG A 70 12.79 12.17 -0.79
N GLN A 71 11.82 11.24 -0.82
CA GLN A 71 10.60 11.38 -1.61
C GLN A 71 9.42 11.90 -0.79
N MET A 72 9.41 11.68 0.51
CA MET A 72 8.30 12.01 1.40
C MET A 72 8.80 12.84 2.58
N SER A 73 7.89 13.60 3.17
CA SER A 73 8.20 14.42 4.35
C SER A 73 7.58 13.85 5.61
N GLU A 74 8.03 14.35 6.75
CA GLU A 74 7.49 14.03 8.07
C GLU A 74 7.41 12.53 8.36
N LEU A 75 8.46 11.79 7.99
CA LEU A 75 8.56 10.36 8.31
C LEU A 75 8.62 10.18 9.83
N THR A 76 7.66 9.43 10.38
CA THR A 76 7.60 9.14 11.81
C THR A 76 8.62 8.06 12.19
N PRO A 77 9.00 7.98 13.48
CA PRO A 77 9.80 6.86 13.96
C PRO A 77 9.09 5.52 13.78
N PRO A 78 9.83 4.42 13.70
CA PRO A 78 9.22 3.10 13.55
C PRO A 78 8.42 2.71 14.78
N VAL A 79 7.25 2.12 14.57
CA VAL A 79 6.45 1.53 15.65
C VAL A 79 6.59 0.02 15.52
N PRO A 80 7.31 -0.63 16.45
CA PRO A 80 7.49 -2.07 16.38
C PRO A 80 6.19 -2.81 16.71
N PRO A 81 6.05 -4.07 16.24
CA PRO A 81 4.87 -4.85 16.59
C PRO A 81 4.87 -5.19 18.09
N SER A 82 3.67 -5.30 18.67
CA SER A 82 3.54 -5.68 20.09
C SER A 82 3.95 -7.14 20.35
N ASN A 83 3.91 -7.96 19.33
CA ASN A 83 4.33 -9.36 19.39
C ASN A 83 5.19 -9.69 18.17
N PRO A 84 6.54 -9.56 18.27
CA PRO A 84 7.41 -9.74 17.12
C PRO A 84 7.52 -11.20 16.69
N VAL A 85 6.81 -11.55 15.64
CA VAL A 85 6.91 -12.83 14.95
C VAL A 85 7.42 -12.57 13.52
N PRO A 86 7.89 -13.58 12.77
CA PRO A 86 8.49 -13.35 11.45
C PRO A 86 7.59 -12.57 10.47
N ASN A 87 6.28 -12.73 10.59
CA ASN A 87 5.33 -12.02 9.71
C ASN A 87 4.84 -10.69 10.28
N ALA A 88 5.34 -10.28 11.45
CA ALA A 88 4.94 -9.01 12.04
C ALA A 88 5.47 -7.84 11.21
N THR A 89 4.81 -6.69 11.31
CA THR A 89 5.17 -5.50 10.58
C THR A 89 5.58 -4.36 11.49
N ILE A 90 6.49 -3.54 10.99
CA ILE A 90 6.86 -2.25 11.58
C ILE A 90 6.08 -1.20 10.79
N THR A 91 5.44 -0.28 11.47
CA THR A 91 4.68 0.78 10.82
C THR A 91 5.34 2.14 10.99
N ARG A 92 5.24 2.96 9.95
CA ARG A 92 5.64 4.36 9.95
C ARG A 92 4.58 5.14 9.18
N GLU A 93 4.59 6.45 9.34
CA GLU A 93 3.76 7.34 8.52
C GLU A 93 4.64 8.41 7.90
N ALA A 94 4.22 8.91 6.75
CA ALA A 94 4.90 10.01 6.07
C ALA A 94 3.88 10.79 5.27
N LYS A 95 4.29 11.93 4.69
CA LYS A 95 3.44 12.72 3.80
C LYS A 95 4.03 12.77 2.40
N LEU A 96 3.19 12.58 1.41
CA LEU A 96 3.55 12.74 0.01
C LEU A 96 2.52 13.67 -0.65
N ALA A 97 3.01 14.80 -1.18
CA ALA A 97 2.14 15.82 -1.79
C ALA A 97 1.00 16.26 -0.87
N GLY A 98 1.28 16.37 0.44
CA GLY A 98 0.30 16.80 1.44
C GLY A 98 -0.64 15.70 1.93
N HIS A 99 -0.52 14.48 1.43
CA HIS A 99 -1.36 13.35 1.83
C HIS A 99 -0.59 12.42 2.76
N ARG A 100 -1.27 11.95 3.80
CA ARG A 100 -0.69 10.96 4.72
C ARG A 100 -0.61 9.60 4.07
N MET A 101 0.52 8.92 4.28
CA MET A 101 0.76 7.57 3.83
C MET A 101 1.10 6.69 5.02
N GLY A 102 0.40 5.58 5.18
CA GLY A 102 0.80 4.52 6.11
C GLY A 102 1.79 3.60 5.41
N LEU A 103 2.94 3.35 6.03
CA LEU A 103 4.01 2.55 5.46
C LEU A 103 4.25 1.35 6.35
N SER A 104 4.38 0.17 5.76
CA SER A 104 4.65 -1.07 6.50
C SER A 104 5.92 -1.72 5.99
N PHE A 105 6.72 -2.22 6.94
CA PHE A 105 7.95 -2.94 6.68
C PHE A 105 7.87 -4.26 7.43
N LYS A 106 8.44 -5.33 6.89
CA LYS A 106 8.48 -6.60 7.62
C LYS A 106 9.46 -6.51 8.78
N TRP A 107 9.10 -7.07 9.91
CA TRP A 107 10.00 -7.16 11.07
C TRP A 107 11.30 -7.87 10.69
N SER A 108 11.20 -8.88 9.82
CA SER A 108 12.35 -9.63 9.32
C SER A 108 13.18 -8.89 8.27
N ASN A 109 12.67 -7.78 7.74
CA ASN A 109 13.36 -6.96 6.73
C ASN A 109 12.94 -5.50 6.88
N PRO A 110 13.39 -4.82 7.96
CA PRO A 110 12.89 -3.49 8.31
C PRO A 110 13.39 -2.36 7.42
N ASP A 111 14.31 -2.64 6.51
CA ASP A 111 14.88 -1.62 5.63
C ASP A 111 14.18 -1.49 4.30
N CYS A 112 13.33 -2.46 3.94
CA CYS A 112 12.63 -2.47 2.66
C CYS A 112 11.13 -2.31 2.85
N LEU A 113 10.55 -1.33 2.16
CA LEU A 113 9.11 -1.08 2.20
C LEU A 113 8.34 -2.30 1.67
N GLU A 114 7.32 -2.73 2.42
CA GLU A 114 6.47 -3.86 2.05
C GLU A 114 5.13 -3.41 1.49
N SER A 115 4.52 -2.39 2.08
CA SER A 115 3.21 -1.93 1.64
C SER A 115 3.00 -0.46 1.93
N ILE A 116 2.09 0.14 1.16
CA ILE A 116 1.70 1.55 1.30
C ILE A 116 0.18 1.59 1.38
N VAL A 117 -0.33 2.32 2.37
CA VAL A 117 -1.76 2.57 2.53
C VAL A 117 -1.97 4.08 2.59
N PRO A 118 -2.43 4.71 1.49
CA PRO A 118 -2.79 6.12 1.54
C PRO A 118 -3.91 6.35 2.56
N ARG A 119 -3.76 7.36 3.40
CA ARG A 119 -4.79 7.74 4.36
C ARG A 119 -5.73 8.72 3.68
N MET A 120 -6.99 8.35 3.63
CA MET A 120 -8.03 9.15 2.98
C MET A 120 -8.78 9.96 4.05
N ASP A 121 -8.09 10.91 4.63
CA ASP A 121 -8.67 11.78 5.66
C ASP A 121 -9.56 12.86 5.06
#